data_9f1aacdc0c0eba119a2d1536fe15cef3
#
_entry.id   9f1aacdc0c0eba119a2d1536fe15cef3
#
_cell.length_a   1.000
_cell.length_b   1.000
_cell.length_c   1.000
_cell.angle_alpha   90.00
_cell.angle_beta   90.00
_cell.angle_gamma   90.00
#
_symmetry.space_group_name_H-M   'P 1'
#
loop_
_entity.id
_entity.type
_entity.pdbx_description
1 polymer ?
#
loop_
_entity_poly.entity_id
_entity_poly.type
_entity_poly.pdbx_seq_one_letter_code
_entity_poly.pdbx_strand_id
1 'polypeptide(L)'
;VSERVDRDGPRAWQRREVLRYAAATPVLFVAAATLTGPTACAQSLRLVDFTHRQVPADQIKAAGYDGALVYVSELRPGADFDFKPVTREYADSLRAAGLHVVSCYQYGKPGWPTPSDYTRGYDGGVADARTALRLHAAAGGPESAPIFFSIDEDIDLDTWKSVAADWLRGINSVLGVNRTGVYGHSRVCAWAVDDGVIGPSTSSGHWWAWQTRAWSAGKREPRAVLYQAVVVTGPDTGIPMGGTQVDENEVLAADFGQWDLDRT
;
A
#
# COMPACT_ATOMS: atom_id res chain seq x y z
N VAL A 1 -46.41 35.97 -41.04
CA VAL A 1 -46.71 34.94 -42.01
C VAL A 1 -46.18 33.66 -41.43
N SER A 2 -46.93 32.95 -40.61
CA SER A 2 -47.89 31.88 -40.90
C SER A 2 -47.25 30.61 -41.45
N GLU A 3 -47.40 29.62 -40.70
CA GLU A 3 -48.03 28.29 -40.87
C GLU A 3 -46.97 27.19 -41.07
N ARG A 4 -47.10 25.96 -40.62
CA ARG A 4 -48.24 25.16 -40.05
C ARG A 4 -47.61 23.90 -39.38
N VAL A 5 -48.27 23.46 -38.36
CA VAL A 5 -48.12 22.18 -37.66
C VAL A 5 -48.57 21.04 -38.57
N ASP A 6 -47.87 19.92 -38.57
CA ASP A 6 -48.58 18.65 -38.82
C ASP A 6 -48.04 17.54 -37.90
N ARG A 7 -49.02 16.92 -37.24
CA ARG A 7 -48.89 15.75 -36.37
C ARG A 7 -49.22 14.52 -37.19
N ASP A 8 -48.45 13.46 -37.06
CA ASP A 8 -49.00 12.12 -37.27
C ASP A 8 -48.40 11.12 -36.24
N GLY A 9 -49.31 10.46 -35.56
CA GLY A 9 -49.10 9.56 -34.46
C GLY A 9 -48.86 8.10 -34.90
N PRO A 10 -48.75 7.17 -33.93
CA PRO A 10 -48.14 5.86 -34.13
C PRO A 10 -49.13 4.84 -34.71
N ARG A 11 -48.68 4.06 -35.68
CA ARG A 11 -49.42 2.90 -36.19
C ARG A 11 -49.02 1.63 -35.41
N ALA A 12 -50.05 1.11 -34.74
CA ALA A 12 -50.09 -0.23 -34.18
C ALA A 12 -50.05 -1.29 -35.29
N TRP A 13 -49.26 -2.32 -35.14
CA TRP A 13 -49.33 -3.56 -35.91
C TRP A 13 -49.89 -4.69 -35.05
N GLN A 14 -51.03 -5.24 -35.54
CA GLN A 14 -51.79 -6.31 -34.93
C GLN A 14 -51.12 -7.66 -35.11
N ARG A 15 -51.36 -8.53 -34.12
CA ARG A 15 -51.09 -9.96 -34.11
C ARG A 15 -51.86 -10.65 -35.28
N ARG A 16 -51.20 -11.60 -35.93
CA ARG A 16 -51.88 -12.78 -36.50
C ARG A 16 -50.96 -14.01 -36.41
N GLU A 17 -51.56 -15.05 -35.85
CA GLU A 17 -51.12 -16.40 -35.61
C GLU A 17 -50.65 -17.12 -36.89
N VAL A 18 -49.62 -18.01 -36.74
CA VAL A 18 -49.55 -19.26 -37.47
C VAL A 18 -48.99 -20.33 -36.53
N LEU A 19 -49.93 -21.18 -36.07
CA LEU A 19 -49.62 -22.53 -35.55
C LEU A 19 -49.23 -23.43 -36.73
N ARG A 20 -48.20 -24.27 -36.62
CA ARG A 20 -48.27 -25.69 -37.04
C ARG A 20 -46.96 -26.45 -36.86
N TYR A 21 -47.15 -27.52 -36.11
CA TYR A 21 -46.53 -28.84 -36.05
C TYR A 21 -45.20 -29.06 -35.33
N ALA A 22 -45.41 -29.74 -34.22
CA ALA A 22 -44.43 -30.46 -33.40
C ALA A 22 -43.87 -31.68 -34.15
N ALA A 23 -42.56 -31.91 -33.92
CA ALA A 23 -41.99 -33.24 -33.86
C ALA A 23 -41.16 -33.31 -32.61
N ALA A 24 -41.63 -34.10 -31.64
CA ALA A 24 -40.95 -34.30 -30.37
C ALA A 24 -39.83 -35.32 -30.56
N THR A 25 -38.61 -34.88 -30.30
CA THR A 25 -37.48 -35.76 -29.98
C THR A 25 -37.07 -35.46 -28.53
N PRO A 26 -37.03 -36.46 -27.64
CA PRO A 26 -36.59 -36.22 -26.30
C PRO A 26 -35.06 -36.05 -26.28
N VAL A 27 -34.58 -34.83 -26.13
CA VAL A 27 -33.19 -34.59 -25.78
C VAL A 27 -33.10 -34.66 -24.27
N LEU A 28 -32.39 -35.70 -23.80
CA LEU A 28 -31.99 -35.81 -22.40
C LEU A 28 -31.02 -34.65 -22.10
N PHE A 29 -31.50 -33.62 -21.45
CA PHE A 29 -30.64 -32.65 -20.79
C PHE A 29 -30.08 -33.26 -19.52
N VAL A 30 -28.82 -33.71 -19.57
CA VAL A 30 -28.05 -33.91 -18.36
C VAL A 30 -27.73 -32.49 -17.83
N ALA A 31 -28.49 -32.05 -16.84
CA ALA A 31 -28.19 -30.83 -16.11
C ALA A 31 -26.90 -31.10 -15.29
N ALA A 32 -25.77 -30.69 -15.84
CA ALA A 32 -24.58 -30.51 -15.03
C ALA A 32 -24.87 -29.35 -14.05
N ALA A 33 -25.25 -29.68 -12.83
CA ALA A 33 -25.32 -28.73 -11.73
C ALA A 33 -23.88 -28.26 -11.45
N THR A 34 -23.49 -27.15 -12.04
CA THR A 34 -22.33 -26.41 -11.59
C THR A 34 -22.65 -25.88 -10.21
N LEU A 35 -22.13 -26.54 -9.18
CA LEU A 35 -22.08 -26.01 -7.83
C LEU A 35 -21.20 -24.77 -7.84
N THR A 36 -21.77 -23.62 -8.22
CA THR A 36 -21.19 -22.33 -7.87
C THR A 36 -21.44 -22.14 -6.38
N GLY A 37 -20.55 -22.73 -5.56
CA GLY A 37 -20.43 -22.34 -4.17
C GLY A 37 -20.19 -20.83 -4.12
N PRO A 38 -20.62 -20.12 -3.06
CA PRO A 38 -20.30 -18.72 -2.91
C PRO A 38 -18.78 -18.60 -3.01
N THR A 39 -18.31 -17.86 -4.01
CA THR A 39 -16.90 -17.43 -4.08
C THR A 39 -16.72 -16.59 -2.83
N ALA A 40 -16.09 -17.16 -1.79
CA ALA A 40 -15.64 -16.38 -0.66
C ALA A 40 -14.77 -15.28 -1.28
N CYS A 41 -15.21 -14.04 -1.23
CA CYS A 41 -14.34 -12.91 -1.53
C CYS A 41 -13.13 -13.10 -0.63
N ALA A 42 -11.98 -13.42 -1.21
CA ALA A 42 -10.73 -13.46 -0.46
C ALA A 42 -10.60 -12.10 0.20
N GLN A 43 -10.68 -12.06 1.52
CA GLN A 43 -10.53 -10.82 2.26
C GLN A 43 -9.13 -10.31 1.96
N SER A 44 -9.01 -9.08 1.45
CA SER A 44 -7.70 -8.49 1.17
C SER A 44 -6.91 -8.41 2.48
N LEU A 45 -5.64 -8.78 2.45
CA LEU A 45 -4.75 -8.69 3.61
C LEU A 45 -4.70 -7.25 4.12
N ARG A 46 -4.63 -7.09 5.44
CA ARG A 46 -4.52 -5.78 6.09
C ARG A 46 -3.35 -5.78 7.07
N LEU A 47 -2.59 -4.70 7.03
CA LEU A 47 -1.45 -4.49 7.92
C LEU A 47 -1.71 -3.27 8.80
N VAL A 48 -1.00 -3.20 9.93
CA VAL A 48 -0.96 -2.00 10.76
C VAL A 48 0.42 -1.35 10.68
N ASP A 49 0.48 -0.04 10.89
CA ASP A 49 1.70 0.66 11.27
C ASP A 49 1.42 1.61 12.44
N PHE A 50 2.46 1.90 13.21
CA PHE A 50 2.35 2.68 14.44
C PHE A 50 3.67 3.33 14.79
N THR A 51 3.60 4.52 15.41
CA THR A 51 4.78 5.34 15.71
C THR A 51 4.95 5.65 17.19
N HIS A 52 3.92 5.46 18.01
CA HIS A 52 3.95 5.94 19.40
C HIS A 52 4.36 4.85 20.39
N ARG A 53 3.76 3.66 20.30
CA ARG A 53 4.08 2.51 21.17
C ARG A 53 4.14 1.23 20.38
N GLN A 54 4.97 0.29 20.83
CA GLN A 54 5.02 -1.05 20.29
C GLN A 54 3.73 -1.80 20.63
N VAL A 55 3.04 -2.32 19.61
CA VAL A 55 1.83 -3.13 19.78
C VAL A 55 2.22 -4.60 19.86
N PRO A 56 1.80 -5.36 20.90
CA PRO A 56 2.07 -6.79 20.99
C PRO A 56 1.54 -7.58 19.78
N ALA A 57 2.33 -8.55 19.31
CA ALA A 57 2.01 -9.33 18.10
C ALA A 57 0.69 -10.10 18.22
N ASP A 58 0.39 -10.64 19.40
CA ASP A 58 -0.85 -11.35 19.70
C ASP A 58 -2.09 -10.44 19.61
N GLN A 59 -1.96 -9.16 19.98
CA GLN A 59 -3.05 -8.20 19.84
C GLN A 59 -3.30 -7.80 18.37
N ILE A 60 -2.25 -7.65 17.57
CA ILE A 60 -2.38 -7.42 16.13
C ILE A 60 -3.12 -8.60 15.49
N LYS A 61 -2.70 -9.82 15.82
CA LYS A 61 -3.33 -11.05 15.30
C LYS A 61 -4.78 -11.20 15.76
N ALA A 62 -5.05 -10.97 17.05
CA ALA A 62 -6.40 -11.05 17.61
C ALA A 62 -7.38 -10.02 17.03
N ALA A 63 -6.85 -8.86 16.61
CA ALA A 63 -7.63 -7.83 15.90
C ALA A 63 -7.91 -8.16 14.43
N GLY A 64 -7.40 -9.29 13.92
CA GLY A 64 -7.66 -9.78 12.55
C GLY A 64 -6.79 -9.11 11.50
N TYR A 65 -5.61 -8.59 11.87
CA TYR A 65 -4.61 -8.11 10.93
C TYR A 65 -3.64 -9.21 10.54
N ASP A 66 -3.04 -9.05 9.37
CA ASP A 66 -2.18 -10.05 8.75
C ASP A 66 -0.69 -9.70 8.90
N GLY A 67 -0.36 -8.50 9.38
CA GLY A 67 1.02 -8.09 9.56
C GLY A 67 1.19 -6.65 10.04
N ALA A 68 2.46 -6.23 10.09
CA ALA A 68 2.84 -4.88 10.50
C ALA A 68 3.98 -4.33 9.65
N LEU A 69 3.94 -2.99 9.41
CA LEU A 69 5.09 -2.26 8.94
C LEU A 69 5.92 -1.79 10.14
N VAL A 70 7.22 -2.04 10.10
CA VAL A 70 8.15 -1.79 11.20
C VAL A 70 9.25 -0.83 10.80
N TYR A 71 9.67 0.02 11.73
CA TYR A 71 10.60 1.11 11.43
C TYR A 71 12.06 0.66 11.60
N VAL A 72 12.81 0.67 10.49
CA VAL A 72 14.26 0.46 10.43
C VAL A 72 15.00 1.80 10.43
N SER A 73 14.62 2.69 11.34
CA SER A 73 15.20 4.02 11.53
C SER A 73 15.52 4.25 13.01
N GLU A 74 16.55 5.05 13.29
CA GLU A 74 16.90 5.43 14.65
C GLU A 74 15.78 6.29 15.28
N LEU A 75 15.78 6.33 16.61
CA LEU A 75 14.96 7.27 17.36
C LEU A 75 15.54 8.69 17.19
N ARG A 76 14.71 9.64 16.74
CA ARG A 76 15.17 11.02 16.67
C ARG A 76 15.13 11.70 18.04
N PRO A 77 16.05 12.64 18.32
CA PRO A 77 16.05 13.38 19.59
C PRO A 77 14.71 14.07 19.85
N GLY A 78 14.19 13.93 21.07
CA GLY A 78 12.96 14.56 21.51
C GLY A 78 11.67 13.86 21.05
N ALA A 79 11.75 12.73 20.34
CA ALA A 79 10.58 11.93 20.03
C ALA A 79 10.21 11.02 21.21
N ASP A 80 8.90 10.95 21.46
CA ASP A 80 8.32 10.06 22.47
C ASP A 80 7.89 8.74 21.81
N PHE A 81 8.88 7.94 21.43
CA PHE A 81 8.69 6.61 20.86
C PHE A 81 9.43 5.58 21.70
N ASP A 82 8.86 4.42 21.90
CA ASP A 82 9.48 3.36 22.74
C ASP A 82 9.99 2.15 21.94
N PHE A 83 9.92 2.18 20.59
CA PHE A 83 10.19 0.98 19.78
C PHE A 83 10.99 1.21 18.48
N LYS A 84 11.54 2.39 18.25
CA LYS A 84 12.46 2.65 17.14
C LYS A 84 13.91 2.54 17.60
N PRO A 85 14.75 1.83 16.85
CA PRO A 85 14.45 0.94 15.74
C PRO A 85 13.75 -0.35 16.16
N VAL A 86 13.10 -1.03 15.20
CA VAL A 86 12.56 -2.38 15.42
C VAL A 86 13.70 -3.32 15.88
N THR A 87 13.42 -4.14 16.90
CA THR A 87 14.37 -5.14 17.39
C THR A 87 14.16 -6.48 16.71
N ARG A 88 15.20 -7.32 16.70
CA ARG A 88 15.10 -8.71 16.24
C ARG A 88 14.04 -9.49 17.00
N GLU A 89 14.02 -9.34 18.32
CA GLU A 89 13.06 -10.00 19.19
C GLU A 89 11.62 -9.68 18.82
N TYR A 90 11.33 -8.40 18.59
CA TYR A 90 9.98 -8.00 18.19
C TYR A 90 9.61 -8.50 16.78
N ALA A 91 10.51 -8.39 15.82
CA ALA A 91 10.28 -8.92 14.47
C ALA A 91 10.03 -10.44 14.49
N ASP A 92 10.78 -11.18 15.31
CA ASP A 92 10.60 -12.62 15.49
C ASP A 92 9.26 -12.95 16.19
N SER A 93 8.80 -12.11 17.13
CA SER A 93 7.47 -12.27 17.75
C SER A 93 6.32 -12.09 16.76
N LEU A 94 6.42 -11.12 15.85
CA LEU A 94 5.45 -10.95 14.77
C LEU A 94 5.39 -12.18 13.85
N ARG A 95 6.56 -12.66 13.42
CA ARG A 95 6.67 -13.84 12.56
C ARG A 95 6.17 -15.12 13.25
N ALA A 96 6.48 -15.30 14.53
CA ALA A 96 5.98 -16.42 15.34
C ALA A 96 4.46 -16.43 15.50
N ALA A 97 3.82 -15.25 15.50
CA ALA A 97 2.37 -15.09 15.48
C ALA A 97 1.75 -15.33 14.07
N GLY A 98 2.58 -15.61 13.06
CA GLY A 98 2.15 -15.77 11.66
C GLY A 98 1.72 -14.44 11.03
N LEU A 99 2.40 -13.35 11.40
CA LEU A 99 2.19 -12.02 10.85
C LEU A 99 3.30 -11.68 9.85
N HIS A 100 2.92 -11.07 8.74
CA HIS A 100 3.86 -10.49 7.79
C HIS A 100 4.57 -9.27 8.37
N VAL A 101 5.83 -9.10 8.01
CA VAL A 101 6.65 -7.95 8.40
C VAL A 101 7.10 -7.20 7.17
N VAL A 102 6.97 -5.87 7.16
CA VAL A 102 7.43 -4.98 6.09
C VAL A 102 8.29 -3.88 6.68
N SER A 103 9.41 -3.54 6.05
CA SER A 103 10.31 -2.48 6.53
C SER A 103 9.97 -1.11 5.99
N CYS A 104 9.94 -0.11 6.89
CA CYS A 104 9.87 1.29 6.50
C CYS A 104 10.95 2.11 7.23
N TYR A 105 11.34 3.23 6.63
CA TYR A 105 12.31 4.18 7.18
C TYR A 105 11.71 5.57 7.24
N GLN A 106 11.76 6.16 8.43
CA GLN A 106 11.44 7.56 8.68
C GLN A 106 12.19 8.00 9.94
N TYR A 107 13.17 8.88 9.81
CA TYR A 107 13.91 9.47 10.91
C TYR A 107 13.46 10.89 11.20
N GLY A 108 13.54 11.78 10.21
CA GLY A 108 13.13 13.17 10.29
C GLY A 108 11.63 13.36 10.11
N LYS A 109 11.14 14.54 10.51
CA LYS A 109 9.74 14.95 10.34
C LYS A 109 9.61 16.46 10.26
N PRO A 110 8.65 17.03 9.49
CA PRO A 110 8.39 18.46 9.47
C PRO A 110 8.10 19.00 10.87
N GLY A 111 8.61 20.20 11.14
CA GLY A 111 8.37 20.88 12.42
C GLY A 111 9.17 20.37 13.62
N TRP A 112 10.06 19.39 13.42
CA TRP A 112 11.02 18.92 14.42
C TRP A 112 12.41 19.53 14.19
N PRO A 113 13.33 19.50 15.21
CA PRO A 113 14.73 19.89 15.01
C PRO A 113 15.45 19.10 13.91
N THR A 114 14.99 17.86 13.66
CA THR A 114 15.40 17.03 12.53
C THR A 114 14.37 17.17 11.42
N PRO A 115 14.65 17.91 10.33
CA PRO A 115 13.69 18.08 9.23
C PRO A 115 13.44 16.76 8.52
N SER A 116 12.43 16.74 7.65
CA SER A 116 12.10 15.56 6.84
C SER A 116 13.29 15.03 6.07
N ASP A 117 13.43 13.73 6.03
CA ASP A 117 14.63 13.05 5.54
C ASP A 117 15.01 13.44 4.10
N TYR A 118 14.03 13.51 3.21
CA TYR A 118 14.22 13.84 1.80
C TYR A 118 14.87 15.23 1.58
N THR A 119 14.73 16.16 2.54
CA THR A 119 15.27 17.54 2.41
C THR A 119 16.79 17.58 2.38
N ARG A 120 17.46 16.48 2.75
CA ARG A 120 18.91 16.34 2.73
C ARG A 120 19.48 15.89 1.38
N GLY A 121 18.61 15.69 0.37
CA GLY A 121 19.00 15.32 -0.99
C GLY A 121 19.82 14.04 -1.07
N TYR A 122 20.65 13.95 -2.12
CA TYR A 122 21.40 12.72 -2.44
C TYR A 122 22.25 12.19 -1.28
N ASP A 123 23.06 13.02 -0.66
CA ASP A 123 23.95 12.60 0.44
C ASP A 123 23.17 12.14 1.67
N GLY A 124 22.03 12.81 1.94
CA GLY A 124 21.09 12.37 2.96
C GLY A 124 20.52 10.98 2.66
N GLY A 125 20.15 10.74 1.41
CA GLY A 125 19.67 9.44 0.94
C GLY A 125 20.70 8.32 1.11
N VAL A 126 21.98 8.58 0.80
CA VAL A 126 23.08 7.64 1.04
C VAL A 126 23.20 7.29 2.53
N ALA A 127 23.14 8.30 3.40
CA ALA A 127 23.27 8.10 4.85
C ALA A 127 22.08 7.31 5.43
N ASP A 128 20.86 7.65 4.99
CA ASP A 128 19.62 6.97 5.42
C ASP A 128 19.59 5.53 4.98
N ALA A 129 19.97 5.26 3.74
CA ALA A 129 20.01 3.92 3.20
C ALA A 129 20.99 3.00 3.95
N ARG A 130 22.17 3.52 4.30
CA ARG A 130 23.15 2.77 5.12
C ARG A 130 22.60 2.45 6.51
N THR A 131 21.92 3.41 7.13
CA THR A 131 21.29 3.22 8.44
C THR A 131 20.15 2.22 8.35
N ALA A 132 19.25 2.38 7.37
CA ALA A 132 18.12 1.49 7.14
C ALA A 132 18.58 0.05 6.89
N LEU A 133 19.58 -0.14 6.02
CA LEU A 133 20.11 -1.47 5.70
C LEU A 133 20.70 -2.17 6.91
N ARG A 134 21.51 -1.45 7.71
CA ARG A 134 22.08 -1.96 8.95
C ARG A 134 21.02 -2.39 9.96
N LEU A 135 20.00 -1.56 10.19
CA LEU A 135 18.92 -1.83 11.13
C LEU A 135 17.99 -2.94 10.64
N HIS A 136 17.68 -2.96 9.34
CA HIS A 136 16.92 -4.03 8.69
C HIS A 136 17.60 -5.39 8.88
N ALA A 137 18.89 -5.48 8.61
CA ALA A 137 19.67 -6.71 8.81
C ALA A 137 19.75 -7.11 10.29
N ALA A 138 19.95 -6.15 11.20
CA ALA A 138 19.97 -6.40 12.64
C ALA A 138 18.64 -6.95 13.16
N ALA A 139 17.52 -6.47 12.64
CA ALA A 139 16.18 -6.97 12.95
C ALA A 139 15.86 -8.32 12.27
N GLY A 140 16.73 -8.81 11.38
CA GLY A 140 16.56 -10.07 10.65
C GLY A 140 15.76 -9.97 9.39
N GLY A 141 15.66 -8.78 8.83
CA GLY A 141 15.09 -8.57 7.51
C GLY A 141 15.95 -9.24 6.42
N PRO A 142 15.33 -9.92 5.44
CA PRO A 142 16.03 -10.61 4.39
C PRO A 142 16.59 -9.63 3.34
N GLU A 143 17.73 -9.99 2.74
CA GLU A 143 18.37 -9.15 1.71
C GLU A 143 17.47 -8.91 0.49
N SER A 144 16.53 -9.80 0.19
CA SER A 144 15.60 -9.67 -0.93
C SER A 144 14.44 -8.71 -0.69
N ALA A 145 14.13 -8.35 0.57
CA ALA A 145 13.01 -7.48 0.88
C ALA A 145 13.33 -5.99 0.62
N PRO A 146 12.38 -5.23 0.06
CA PRO A 146 12.52 -3.79 -0.08
C PRO A 146 12.38 -3.07 1.26
N ILE A 147 12.81 -1.81 1.29
CA ILE A 147 12.58 -0.88 2.40
C ILE A 147 11.84 0.33 1.83
N PHE A 148 10.72 0.72 2.46
CA PHE A 148 9.94 1.89 2.08
C PHE A 148 10.45 3.13 2.80
N PHE A 149 10.90 4.13 2.05
CA PHE A 149 11.40 5.40 2.58
C PHE A 149 10.33 6.47 2.56
N SER A 150 10.15 7.19 3.67
CA SER A 150 8.98 8.03 3.90
C SER A 150 9.19 9.48 3.42
N ILE A 151 8.24 9.96 2.60
CA ILE A 151 7.99 11.37 2.30
C ILE A 151 6.62 11.72 2.89
N ASP A 152 6.62 12.02 4.20
CA ASP A 152 5.41 12.21 5.00
C ASP A 152 4.98 13.69 5.03
N GLU A 153 4.81 14.26 3.84
CA GLU A 153 4.41 15.65 3.60
C GLU A 153 3.64 15.81 2.28
N ASP A 154 2.89 16.92 2.18
CA ASP A 154 2.25 17.34 0.93
C ASP A 154 3.24 18.11 0.06
N ILE A 155 4.20 17.44 -0.54
CA ILE A 155 5.17 18.07 -1.43
C ILE A 155 4.58 18.30 -2.83
N ASP A 156 5.06 19.36 -3.48
CA ASP A 156 4.76 19.65 -4.87
C ASP A 156 5.81 19.05 -5.84
N LEU A 157 5.57 19.23 -7.13
CA LEU A 157 6.46 18.69 -8.17
C LEU A 157 7.84 19.38 -8.18
N ASP A 158 7.90 20.65 -7.79
CA ASP A 158 9.16 21.41 -7.76
C ASP A 158 10.04 20.90 -6.61
N THR A 159 9.47 20.67 -5.44
CA THR A 159 10.14 20.00 -4.31
C THR A 159 10.57 18.58 -4.67
N TRP A 160 9.70 17.81 -5.35
CA TRP A 160 10.07 16.49 -5.85
C TRP A 160 11.32 16.55 -6.75
N LYS A 161 11.31 17.40 -7.76
CA LYS A 161 12.40 17.51 -8.75
C LYS A 161 13.68 18.10 -8.18
N SER A 162 13.56 19.04 -7.23
CA SER A 162 14.71 19.76 -6.71
C SER A 162 15.49 19.00 -5.65
N VAL A 163 14.83 18.10 -4.89
CA VAL A 163 15.50 17.44 -3.77
C VAL A 163 15.01 16.02 -3.46
N ALA A 164 13.71 15.73 -3.53
CA ALA A 164 13.18 14.45 -3.06
C ALA A 164 13.57 13.27 -3.98
N ALA A 165 13.54 13.47 -5.30
CA ALA A 165 13.99 12.46 -6.25
C ALA A 165 15.50 12.16 -6.11
N ASP A 166 16.31 13.19 -5.81
CA ASP A 166 17.76 13.01 -5.59
C ASP A 166 18.03 12.26 -4.28
N TRP A 167 17.23 12.46 -3.24
CA TRP A 167 17.30 11.66 -2.03
C TRP A 167 17.07 10.16 -2.33
N LEU A 168 16.05 9.81 -3.12
CA LEU A 168 15.82 8.43 -3.54
C LEU A 168 16.95 7.89 -4.44
N ARG A 169 17.57 8.72 -5.30
CA ARG A 169 18.76 8.31 -6.06
C ARG A 169 19.95 8.02 -5.15
N GLY A 170 20.13 8.79 -4.08
CA GLY A 170 21.11 8.50 -3.03
C GLY A 170 20.85 7.16 -2.36
N ILE A 171 19.59 6.85 -2.03
CA ILE A 171 19.19 5.54 -1.47
C ILE A 171 19.51 4.42 -2.46
N ASN A 172 19.18 4.60 -3.73
CA ASN A 172 19.45 3.61 -4.79
C ASN A 172 20.94 3.30 -4.94
N SER A 173 21.83 4.25 -4.67
CA SER A 173 23.28 4.02 -4.74
C SER A 173 23.79 3.03 -3.69
N VAL A 174 23.01 2.77 -2.63
CA VAL A 174 23.35 1.87 -1.53
C VAL A 174 22.53 0.58 -1.60
N LEU A 175 21.21 0.66 -1.72
CA LEU A 175 20.30 -0.49 -1.72
C LEU A 175 20.14 -1.13 -3.10
N GLY A 176 20.36 -0.37 -4.16
CA GLY A 176 19.87 -0.69 -5.50
C GLY A 176 18.38 -0.36 -5.66
N VAL A 177 17.98 0.05 -6.87
CA VAL A 177 16.59 0.44 -7.17
C VAL A 177 15.60 -0.67 -6.85
N ASN A 178 15.95 -1.93 -7.10
CA ASN A 178 15.08 -3.09 -6.90
C ASN A 178 14.65 -3.30 -5.44
N ARG A 179 15.34 -2.69 -4.47
CA ARG A 179 15.03 -2.77 -3.05
C ARG A 179 14.54 -1.45 -2.46
N THR A 180 14.46 -0.40 -3.27
CA THR A 180 14.03 0.92 -2.82
C THR A 180 12.54 1.06 -3.04
N GLY A 181 11.79 1.32 -1.95
CA GLY A 181 10.39 1.70 -1.97
C GLY A 181 10.18 3.11 -1.47
N VAL A 182 9.01 3.68 -1.72
CA VAL A 182 8.62 5.00 -1.24
C VAL A 182 7.26 4.94 -0.52
N TYR A 183 7.14 5.67 0.59
CA TYR A 183 5.87 6.05 1.19
C TYR A 183 5.59 7.52 0.89
N GLY A 184 4.33 7.84 0.53
CA GLY A 184 3.90 9.20 0.32
C GLY A 184 2.49 9.30 -0.27
N HIS A 185 2.06 10.51 -0.59
CA HIS A 185 0.77 10.72 -1.25
C HIS A 185 0.78 10.21 -2.70
N SER A 186 -0.41 10.13 -3.33
CA SER A 186 -0.57 9.52 -4.67
C SER A 186 0.36 10.09 -5.73
N ARG A 187 0.66 11.41 -5.70
CA ARG A 187 1.56 12.08 -6.66
C ARG A 187 3.02 11.65 -6.44
N VAL A 188 3.47 11.57 -5.19
CA VAL A 188 4.82 11.08 -4.86
C VAL A 188 5.02 9.65 -5.37
N CYS A 189 4.05 8.77 -5.11
CA CYS A 189 4.10 7.40 -5.62
C CYS A 189 4.16 7.35 -7.15
N ALA A 190 3.33 8.15 -7.84
CA ALA A 190 3.32 8.24 -9.30
C ALA A 190 4.68 8.73 -9.84
N TRP A 191 5.20 9.85 -9.30
CA TRP A 191 6.48 10.41 -9.73
C TRP A 191 7.65 9.45 -9.49
N ALA A 192 7.63 8.72 -8.36
CA ALA A 192 8.69 7.76 -8.05
C ALA A 192 8.73 6.58 -9.04
N VAL A 193 7.56 6.11 -9.50
CA VAL A 193 7.48 5.09 -10.55
C VAL A 193 7.92 5.67 -11.90
N ASP A 194 7.41 6.86 -12.26
CA ASP A 194 7.66 7.48 -13.57
C ASP A 194 9.14 7.85 -13.74
N ASP A 195 9.81 8.31 -12.68
CA ASP A 195 11.24 8.65 -12.66
C ASP A 195 12.15 7.42 -12.47
N GLY A 196 11.58 6.21 -12.24
CA GLY A 196 12.33 4.97 -12.06
C GLY A 196 13.24 4.96 -10.83
N VAL A 197 12.87 5.69 -9.77
CA VAL A 197 13.65 5.78 -8.52
C VAL A 197 13.23 4.78 -7.45
N ILE A 198 12.19 3.99 -7.72
CA ILE A 198 11.77 2.83 -6.90
C ILE A 198 11.68 1.57 -7.75
N GLY A 199 11.84 0.41 -7.10
CA GLY A 199 11.86 -0.87 -7.80
C GLY A 199 10.47 -1.45 -8.07
N PRO A 200 10.39 -2.39 -9.05
CA PRO A 200 9.19 -3.14 -9.31
C PRO A 200 8.96 -4.23 -8.24
N SER A 201 7.70 -4.50 -7.94
CA SER A 201 7.26 -5.72 -7.26
C SER A 201 7.35 -6.91 -8.22
N THR A 202 7.44 -8.13 -7.69
CA THR A 202 7.25 -9.35 -8.49
C THR A 202 5.80 -9.52 -8.94
N SER A 203 4.85 -8.82 -8.32
CA SER A 203 3.47 -8.70 -8.80
C SER A 203 3.42 -7.78 -10.02
N SER A 204 3.06 -8.34 -11.16
CA SER A 204 3.02 -7.61 -12.44
C SER A 204 2.22 -6.31 -12.34
N GLY A 205 2.79 -5.22 -12.88
CA GLY A 205 2.16 -3.90 -12.90
C GLY A 205 2.25 -3.13 -11.58
N HIS A 206 3.00 -3.63 -10.59
CA HIS A 206 3.17 -2.98 -9.28
C HIS A 206 4.62 -2.62 -9.01
N TRP A 207 4.81 -1.56 -8.21
CA TRP A 207 6.10 -1.05 -7.73
C TRP A 207 6.09 -0.89 -6.22
N TRP A 208 7.27 -0.79 -5.61
CA TRP A 208 7.41 -0.56 -4.17
C TRP A 208 6.92 0.84 -3.77
N ALA A 209 5.64 1.11 -4.03
CA ALA A 209 4.94 2.31 -3.62
C ALA A 209 3.94 1.96 -2.50
N TRP A 210 4.07 2.63 -1.36
CA TRP A 210 3.14 2.62 -0.25
C TRP A 210 2.45 3.97 -0.19
N GLN A 211 1.24 4.02 -0.70
CA GLN A 211 0.49 5.26 -0.78
C GLN A 211 -0.29 5.54 0.50
N THR A 212 -0.17 6.76 1.05
CA THR A 212 -1.10 7.25 2.07
C THR A 212 -2.33 7.92 1.45
N ARG A 213 -3.47 7.83 2.15
CA ARG A 213 -4.67 8.62 1.79
C ARG A 213 -4.46 10.13 2.03
N ALA A 214 -3.62 10.49 3.00
CA ALA A 214 -3.30 11.87 3.31
C ALA A 214 -2.76 12.57 2.05
N TRP A 215 -3.15 13.80 1.82
CA TRP A 215 -2.75 14.66 0.69
C TRP A 215 -3.00 14.07 -0.71
N SER A 216 -3.68 12.95 -0.79
CA SER A 216 -3.98 12.26 -2.05
C SER A 216 -5.26 12.74 -2.74
N ALA A 217 -6.07 13.58 -2.09
CA ALA A 217 -7.33 14.11 -2.60
C ALA A 217 -8.27 13.02 -3.17
N GLY A 218 -8.32 11.86 -2.52
CA GLY A 218 -9.12 10.71 -2.95
C GLY A 218 -8.56 9.93 -4.14
N LYS A 219 -7.40 10.32 -4.67
CA LYS A 219 -6.76 9.61 -5.79
C LYS A 219 -6.01 8.37 -5.29
N ARG A 220 -5.98 7.34 -6.12
CA ARG A 220 -5.20 6.12 -5.92
C ARG A 220 -4.14 6.00 -7.03
N GLU A 221 -2.92 5.63 -6.67
CA GLU A 221 -1.88 5.20 -7.61
C GLU A 221 -2.08 3.70 -7.85
N PRO A 222 -2.50 3.27 -9.04
CA PRO A 222 -2.86 1.88 -9.28
C PRO A 222 -1.67 0.91 -9.25
N ARG A 223 -0.45 1.44 -9.35
CA ARG A 223 0.80 0.66 -9.32
C ARG A 223 1.34 0.45 -7.89
N ALA A 224 0.70 1.03 -6.87
CA ALA A 224 1.10 0.85 -5.49
C ALA A 224 0.84 -0.57 -5.00
N VAL A 225 1.71 -1.10 -4.13
CA VAL A 225 1.54 -2.40 -3.46
C VAL A 225 0.83 -2.30 -2.13
N LEU A 226 0.83 -1.11 -1.51
CA LEU A 226 0.19 -0.83 -0.22
C LEU A 226 -0.54 0.50 -0.25
N TYR A 227 -1.64 0.57 0.49
CA TYR A 227 -2.40 1.80 0.68
C TYR A 227 -2.79 2.01 2.14
N GLN A 228 -2.29 3.08 2.74
CA GLN A 228 -2.67 3.48 4.10
C GLN A 228 -4.05 4.15 4.07
N ALA A 229 -5.06 3.38 4.48
CA ALA A 229 -6.47 3.75 4.42
C ALA A 229 -6.95 4.53 5.64
N VAL A 230 -6.38 4.23 6.81
CA VAL A 230 -6.62 4.96 8.06
C VAL A 230 -5.31 5.58 8.50
N VAL A 231 -5.33 6.87 8.84
CA VAL A 231 -4.16 7.65 9.25
C VAL A 231 -4.44 8.29 10.60
N VAL A 232 -3.52 8.10 11.55
CA VAL A 232 -3.58 8.77 12.86
C VAL A 232 -3.21 10.25 12.66
N THR A 233 -4.20 11.11 12.80
CA THR A 233 -4.04 12.59 12.71
C THR A 233 -4.28 13.30 14.05
N GLY A 234 -4.61 12.53 15.08
CA GLY A 234 -4.89 13.02 16.42
C GLY A 234 -5.26 11.88 17.38
N PRO A 235 -5.53 12.16 18.64
CA PRO A 235 -5.65 11.14 19.68
C PRO A 235 -6.79 10.11 19.48
N ASP A 236 -7.79 10.43 18.65
CA ASP A 236 -8.95 9.56 18.44
C ASP A 236 -9.22 9.26 16.96
N THR A 237 -8.20 9.31 16.11
CA THR A 237 -8.38 9.20 14.64
C THR A 237 -7.89 7.90 14.04
N GLY A 238 -7.06 7.13 14.76
CA GLY A 238 -6.57 5.81 14.35
C GLY A 238 -7.46 4.69 14.90
N ILE A 239 -6.95 3.47 14.80
CA ILE A 239 -7.58 2.28 15.37
C ILE A 239 -6.95 2.02 16.74
N PRO A 240 -7.74 2.02 17.84
CA PRO A 240 -7.20 1.74 19.17
C PRO A 240 -6.65 0.32 19.26
N MET A 241 -5.38 0.15 19.64
CA MET A 241 -4.72 -1.13 19.78
C MET A 241 -3.48 -1.03 20.68
N GLY A 242 -3.28 -1.98 21.59
CA GLY A 242 -2.07 -2.04 22.41
C GLY A 242 -1.81 -0.80 23.30
N GLY A 243 -2.84 -0.06 23.66
CA GLY A 243 -2.72 1.18 24.42
C GLY A 243 -2.22 2.37 23.60
N THR A 244 -2.26 2.27 22.28
CA THR A 244 -1.97 3.33 21.32
C THR A 244 -3.01 3.37 20.19
N GLN A 245 -2.77 4.20 19.20
CA GLN A 245 -3.52 4.25 17.95
C GLN A 245 -2.62 3.75 16.81
N VAL A 246 -3.18 2.96 15.91
CA VAL A 246 -2.46 2.44 14.74
C VAL A 246 -3.12 2.93 13.45
N ASP A 247 -2.32 3.02 12.40
CA ASP A 247 -2.76 3.20 11.03
C ASP A 247 -3.14 1.85 10.41
N GLU A 248 -4.08 1.86 9.46
CA GLU A 248 -4.46 0.65 8.71
C GLU A 248 -4.02 0.75 7.27
N ASN A 249 -3.46 -0.36 6.77
CA ASN A 249 -2.97 -0.49 5.42
C ASN A 249 -3.65 -1.63 4.69
N GLU A 250 -4.18 -1.35 3.50
CA GLU A 250 -4.69 -2.34 2.54
C GLU A 250 -3.52 -2.89 1.72
N VAL A 251 -3.46 -4.20 1.57
CA VAL A 251 -2.52 -4.87 0.65
C VAL A 251 -3.14 -4.92 -0.74
N LEU A 252 -2.42 -4.41 -1.75
CA LEU A 252 -2.91 -4.27 -3.12
C LEU A 252 -2.27 -5.26 -4.10
N ALA A 253 -1.20 -5.96 -3.70
CA ALA A 253 -0.45 -6.88 -4.52
C ALA A 253 -0.02 -8.12 -3.74
N ALA A 254 0.18 -9.26 -4.38
CA ALA A 254 0.62 -10.50 -3.72
C ALA A 254 2.03 -10.37 -3.13
N ASP A 255 2.92 -9.67 -3.83
CA ASP A 255 4.22 -9.25 -3.31
C ASP A 255 4.14 -7.76 -2.97
N PHE A 256 4.01 -7.46 -1.67
CA PHE A 256 3.91 -6.11 -1.12
C PHE A 256 5.15 -5.70 -0.31
N GLY A 257 6.25 -6.47 -0.42
CA GLY A 257 7.50 -6.19 0.28
C GLY A 257 7.68 -6.93 1.61
N GLN A 258 6.83 -7.92 1.90
CA GLN A 258 6.90 -8.74 3.10
C GLN A 258 8.21 -9.56 3.17
N TRP A 259 8.69 -9.78 4.42
CA TRP A 259 9.96 -10.48 4.65
C TRP A 259 9.92 -11.98 4.35
N ASP A 260 8.77 -12.59 4.41
CA ASP A 260 8.55 -14.03 4.28
C ASP A 260 8.31 -14.49 2.83
N LEU A 261 8.51 -13.60 1.85
CA LEU A 261 8.47 -13.94 0.44
C LEU A 261 9.89 -14.09 -0.11
N ASP A 262 10.17 -15.26 -0.71
CA ASP A 262 11.40 -15.48 -1.49
C ASP A 262 11.26 -14.78 -2.86
N ARG A 263 12.25 -13.93 -3.18
CA ARG A 263 12.31 -13.12 -4.41
C ARG A 263 13.52 -13.47 -5.28
N THR A 264 14.12 -14.66 -5.05
CA THR A 264 15.23 -15.16 -5.86
C THR A 264 14.77 -15.69 -7.19
#